data_41523629792fb65a347da71d7dd2786f
#
_entry.id   41523629792fb65a347da71d7dd2786f
#
_cell.length_a   1.000
_cell.length_b   1.000
_cell.length_c   1.000
_cell.angle_alpha   90.00
_cell.angle_beta   90.00
_cell.angle_gamma   90.00
#
_symmetry.space_group_name_H-M   'P 1'
#
loop_
_entity.id
_entity.type
_entity.pdbx_description
1 polymer ?
#
loop_
_entity_poly.entity_id
_entity_poly.type
_entity_poly.pdbx_seq_one_letter_code
_entity_poly.pdbx_strand_id
1 'polypeptide(L)'
;IRLEIKNKCLSFSQQEIIEKTHLIQKLLNRQELFQKAKKVGLFMPIEFEPKLVISKEKKVYIPFIKDEVLGYGNISKGISEGAYGIIEPKSKKEVNIFELDIILVPLVGFNEKLYRLGRGKGFYDKTFVNIESGTKRPVLWGVGFEMQKTNLNFQEKHDAKLDKIFTEKEIYE
;
A
#
# COMPACT_ATOMS: atom_id res chain seq x y z
N ILE A 1 3.32 5.36 19.52
CA ILE A 1 3.83 5.55 18.13
C ILE A 1 2.70 5.72 17.13
N ARG A 2 1.81 4.69 16.92
CA ARG A 2 0.72 4.78 15.89
C ARG A 2 -0.15 6.01 16.06
N LEU A 3 -0.62 6.28 17.27
CA LEU A 3 -1.47 7.43 17.55
C LEU A 3 -0.75 8.77 17.33
N GLU A 4 0.50 8.84 17.72
CA GLU A 4 1.33 10.04 17.55
C GLU A 4 1.54 10.36 16.06
N ILE A 5 1.95 9.37 15.26
CA ILE A 5 2.13 9.55 13.82
C ILE A 5 0.81 9.92 13.14
N LYS A 6 -0.27 9.21 13.51
CA LYS A 6 -1.61 9.52 12.99
C LYS A 6 -2.02 10.96 13.29
N ASN A 7 -1.84 11.42 14.52
CA ASN A 7 -2.17 12.80 14.90
C ASN A 7 -1.37 13.84 14.10
N LYS A 8 -0.08 13.57 13.86
CA LYS A 8 0.74 14.42 12.98
C LYS A 8 0.18 14.47 11.55
N CYS A 9 -0.21 13.33 10.98
CA CYS A 9 -0.77 13.30 9.63
C CYS A 9 -2.15 13.96 9.53
N LEU A 10 -2.97 13.87 10.57
CA LEU A 10 -4.28 14.53 10.63
C LEU A 10 -4.17 16.08 10.70
N SER A 11 -2.98 16.63 11.01
CA SER A 11 -2.76 18.07 10.95
C SER A 11 -2.56 18.62 9.53
N PHE A 12 -2.37 17.75 8.53
CA PHE A 12 -2.29 18.19 7.13
C PHE A 12 -3.63 18.72 6.64
N SER A 13 -3.57 19.85 5.94
CA SER A 13 -4.71 20.33 5.15
C SER A 13 -4.95 19.41 3.95
N GLN A 14 -6.16 19.47 3.39
CA GLN A 14 -6.47 18.74 2.16
C GLN A 14 -5.55 19.11 1.00
N GLN A 15 -5.18 20.40 0.91
CA GLN A 15 -4.27 20.90 -0.11
C GLN A 15 -2.87 20.29 0.03
N GLU A 16 -2.32 20.22 1.24
CA GLU A 16 -1.02 19.59 1.51
C GLU A 16 -1.02 18.11 1.15
N ILE A 17 -2.09 17.38 1.47
CA ILE A 17 -2.25 15.96 1.08
C ILE A 17 -2.21 15.80 -0.44
N ILE A 18 -2.92 16.66 -1.17
CA ILE A 18 -2.96 16.63 -2.65
C ILE A 18 -1.57 16.90 -3.23
N GLU A 19 -0.89 17.95 -2.78
CA GLU A 19 0.44 18.33 -3.26
C GLU A 19 1.48 17.23 -2.98
N LYS A 20 1.52 16.73 -1.76
CA LYS A 20 2.40 15.62 -1.38
C LYS A 20 2.12 14.34 -2.16
N THR A 21 0.84 14.01 -2.34
CA THR A 21 0.42 12.85 -3.16
C THR A 21 0.88 13.00 -4.61
N HIS A 22 0.81 14.22 -5.18
CA HIS A 22 1.30 14.48 -6.53
C HIS A 22 2.80 14.23 -6.67
N LEU A 23 3.59 14.63 -5.68
CA LEU A 23 5.04 14.35 -5.67
C LEU A 23 5.33 12.85 -5.59
N ILE A 24 4.64 12.11 -4.74
CA ILE A 24 4.74 10.64 -4.66
C ILE A 24 4.38 10.01 -6.01
N GLN A 25 3.27 10.43 -6.61
CA GLN A 25 2.83 9.92 -7.92
C GLN A 25 3.88 10.14 -9.00
N LYS A 26 4.55 11.31 -9.00
CA LYS A 26 5.62 11.63 -9.93
C LYS A 26 6.82 10.70 -9.77
N LEU A 27 7.20 10.36 -8.53
CA LEU A 27 8.28 9.41 -8.25
C LEU A 27 7.91 7.99 -8.69
N LEU A 28 6.68 7.53 -8.42
CA LEU A 28 6.17 6.24 -8.88
C LEU A 28 6.20 6.13 -10.40
N ASN A 29 5.68 7.15 -11.11
CA ASN A 29 5.59 7.16 -12.56
C ASN A 29 6.97 7.12 -13.26
N ARG A 30 8.04 7.52 -12.59
CA ARG A 30 9.42 7.44 -13.10
C ARG A 30 10.04 6.06 -12.95
N GLN A 31 9.47 5.17 -12.16
CA GLN A 31 9.99 3.82 -11.99
C GLN A 31 9.68 2.98 -13.23
N GLU A 32 10.70 2.43 -13.86
CA GLU A 32 10.57 1.59 -15.06
C GLU A 32 9.65 0.38 -14.81
N LEU A 33 9.79 -0.26 -13.64
CA LEU A 33 8.94 -1.37 -13.25
C LEU A 33 7.46 -0.95 -13.16
N PHE A 34 7.18 0.24 -12.60
CA PHE A 34 5.82 0.76 -12.54
C PHE A 34 5.24 1.06 -13.92
N GLN A 35 6.06 1.59 -14.82
CA GLN A 35 5.65 1.85 -16.21
C GLN A 35 5.29 0.56 -16.94
N LYS A 36 6.08 -0.51 -16.78
CA LYS A 36 5.89 -1.82 -17.41
C LYS A 36 4.85 -2.70 -16.76
N ALA A 37 4.52 -2.47 -15.49
CA ALA A 37 3.55 -3.26 -14.73
C ALA A 37 2.18 -3.26 -15.42
N LYS A 38 1.57 -4.44 -15.55
CA LYS A 38 0.24 -4.64 -16.14
C LYS A 38 -0.84 -4.89 -15.08
N LYS A 39 -0.48 -5.56 -14.00
CA LYS A 39 -1.36 -5.92 -12.88
C LYS A 39 -0.87 -5.28 -11.59
N VAL A 40 -1.62 -4.33 -11.06
CA VAL A 40 -1.22 -3.55 -9.88
C VAL A 40 -2.22 -3.77 -8.75
N GLY A 41 -1.74 -4.23 -7.61
CA GLY A 41 -2.45 -4.18 -6.34
C GLY A 41 -2.42 -2.76 -5.78
N LEU A 42 -3.58 -2.21 -5.48
CA LEU A 42 -3.73 -0.84 -4.98
C LEU A 42 -4.55 -0.86 -3.70
N PHE A 43 -4.20 -0.07 -2.71
CA PHE A 43 -5.08 0.19 -1.57
C PHE A 43 -6.08 1.31 -1.87
N MET A 44 -7.24 1.26 -1.23
CA MET A 44 -8.18 2.38 -1.23
C MET A 44 -7.85 3.30 -0.06
N PRO A 45 -7.56 4.57 -0.33
CA PRO A 45 -7.07 5.47 0.71
C PRO A 45 -8.14 5.74 1.79
N ILE A 46 -7.70 5.74 3.03
CA ILE A 46 -8.51 6.06 4.20
C ILE A 46 -7.86 7.26 4.90
N GLU A 47 -8.67 8.22 5.34
CA GLU A 47 -8.20 9.41 6.05
C GLU A 47 -7.18 10.22 5.23
N PHE A 48 -5.94 10.31 5.73
CA PHE A 48 -4.85 11.08 5.11
C PHE A 48 -4.01 10.27 4.10
N GLU A 49 -4.36 9.03 3.80
CA GLU A 49 -3.55 8.19 2.90
C GLU A 49 -3.51 8.76 1.47
N PRO A 50 -2.38 8.64 0.76
CA PRO A 50 -2.25 9.15 -0.60
C PRO A 50 -3.23 8.51 -1.58
N LYS A 51 -4.01 9.32 -2.29
CA LYS A 51 -4.92 8.86 -3.35
C LYS A 51 -4.20 8.79 -4.68
N LEU A 52 -3.69 7.62 -5.01
CA LEU A 52 -2.94 7.40 -6.25
C LEU A 52 -3.83 7.21 -7.47
N VAL A 53 -3.32 7.63 -8.62
CA VAL A 53 -3.96 7.44 -9.92
C VAL A 53 -3.18 6.40 -10.72
N ILE A 54 -3.88 5.37 -11.17
CA ILE A 54 -3.31 4.29 -11.98
C ILE A 54 -3.83 4.44 -13.42
N SER A 55 -2.92 4.34 -14.41
CA SER A 55 -3.26 4.40 -15.83
C SER A 55 -4.33 3.35 -16.18
N LYS A 56 -5.28 3.75 -17.05
CA LYS A 56 -6.38 2.87 -17.53
C LYS A 56 -5.89 1.62 -18.26
N GLU A 57 -4.67 1.63 -18.75
CA GLU A 57 -4.04 0.49 -19.42
C GLU A 57 -3.66 -0.63 -18.45
N LYS A 58 -3.55 -0.33 -17.16
CA LYS A 58 -3.21 -1.29 -16.12
C LYS A 58 -4.47 -1.91 -15.51
N LYS A 59 -4.40 -3.20 -15.23
CA LYS A 59 -5.43 -3.89 -14.45
C LYS A 59 -5.20 -3.62 -12.97
N VAL A 60 -6.18 -2.99 -12.33
CA VAL A 60 -6.11 -2.64 -10.91
C VAL A 60 -6.88 -3.65 -10.08
N TYR A 61 -6.25 -4.09 -9.01
CA TYR A 61 -6.81 -5.01 -8.02
C TYR A 61 -6.73 -4.35 -6.65
N ILE A 62 -7.82 -4.37 -5.91
CA ILE A 62 -7.87 -3.84 -4.55
C ILE A 62 -8.13 -4.96 -3.53
N PRO A 63 -7.66 -4.80 -2.29
CA PRO A 63 -7.84 -5.81 -1.29
C PRO A 63 -9.29 -5.92 -0.81
N PHE A 64 -9.69 -7.12 -0.41
CA PHE A 64 -10.87 -7.39 0.39
C PHE A 64 -10.51 -8.36 1.51
N ILE A 65 -11.22 -8.28 2.63
CA ILE A 65 -10.95 -9.14 3.78
C ILE A 65 -11.48 -10.53 3.49
N LYS A 66 -10.60 -11.53 3.66
CA LYS A 66 -10.90 -12.95 3.55
C LYS A 66 -10.35 -13.64 4.81
N ASP A 67 -11.24 -13.86 5.78
CA ASP A 67 -10.87 -14.34 7.12
C ASP A 67 -9.83 -13.42 7.79
N GLU A 68 -8.60 -13.87 7.94
CA GLU A 68 -7.50 -13.10 8.57
C GLU A 68 -6.47 -12.54 7.58
N VAL A 69 -6.68 -12.72 6.28
CA VAL A 69 -5.79 -12.28 5.20
C VAL A 69 -6.53 -11.40 4.20
N LEU A 70 -5.79 -10.87 3.23
CA LEU A 70 -6.35 -10.11 2.12
C LEU A 70 -6.38 -10.96 0.85
N GLY A 71 -7.56 -11.06 0.22
CA GLY A 71 -7.69 -11.39 -1.19
C GLY A 71 -7.63 -10.13 -2.04
N TYR A 72 -7.21 -10.23 -3.28
CA TYR A 72 -7.20 -9.12 -4.24
C TYR A 72 -8.18 -9.37 -5.37
N GLY A 73 -9.11 -8.46 -5.59
CA GLY A 73 -10.13 -8.53 -6.66
C GLY A 73 -10.01 -7.38 -7.65
N ASN A 74 -10.34 -7.67 -8.92
CA ASN A 74 -10.29 -6.67 -9.99
C ASN A 74 -11.46 -5.67 -9.86
N ILE A 75 -11.18 -4.39 -10.08
CA ILE A 75 -12.18 -3.31 -9.96
C ILE A 75 -12.98 -3.06 -11.25
N SER A 76 -12.79 -3.82 -12.32
CA SER A 76 -13.48 -3.61 -13.62
C SER A 76 -15.00 -3.68 -13.50
N LYS A 77 -15.53 -4.40 -12.53
CA LYS A 77 -16.97 -4.47 -12.22
C LYS A 77 -17.43 -3.44 -11.19
N GLY A 78 -16.57 -2.52 -10.81
CA GLY A 78 -16.81 -1.48 -9.81
C GLY A 78 -16.38 -1.86 -8.40
N ILE A 79 -16.63 -0.94 -7.50
CA ILE A 79 -16.28 -1.01 -6.06
C ILE A 79 -17.55 -0.86 -5.21
N SER A 80 -17.51 -1.33 -3.99
CA SER A 80 -18.57 -1.19 -2.98
C SER A 80 -17.99 -1.05 -1.58
N GLU A 81 -18.76 -0.51 -0.67
CA GLU A 81 -18.39 -0.52 0.73
C GLU A 81 -18.54 -1.93 1.30
N GLY A 82 -17.49 -2.43 1.96
CA GLY A 82 -17.42 -3.72 2.62
C GLY A 82 -17.43 -3.59 4.14
N ALA A 83 -16.89 -4.60 4.82
CA ALA A 83 -16.77 -4.61 6.27
C ALA A 83 -15.92 -3.43 6.78
N TYR A 84 -16.29 -2.87 7.92
CA TYR A 84 -15.61 -1.75 8.60
C TYR A 84 -15.53 -0.45 7.75
N GLY A 85 -16.44 -0.25 6.80
CA GLY A 85 -16.42 0.92 5.91
C GLY A 85 -15.28 0.93 4.88
N ILE A 86 -14.61 -0.21 4.71
CA ILE A 86 -13.51 -0.36 3.76
C ILE A 86 -14.08 -0.56 2.36
N ILE A 87 -13.55 0.17 1.39
CA ILE A 87 -13.93 -0.02 -0.02
C ILE A 87 -13.29 -1.29 -0.56
N GLU A 88 -14.13 -2.17 -1.11
CA GLU A 88 -13.76 -3.47 -1.67
C GLU A 88 -14.19 -3.60 -3.13
N PRO A 89 -13.62 -4.54 -3.92
CA PRO A 89 -14.10 -4.80 -5.27
C PRO A 89 -15.50 -5.44 -5.20
N LYS A 90 -16.41 -5.04 -6.08
CA LYS A 90 -17.74 -5.71 -6.20
C LYS A 90 -17.60 -7.19 -6.54
N SER A 91 -16.64 -7.53 -7.39
CA SER A 91 -16.33 -8.92 -7.71
C SER A 91 -15.20 -9.40 -6.81
N LYS A 92 -15.51 -10.31 -5.89
CA LYS A 92 -14.53 -10.97 -5.02
C LYS A 92 -13.86 -12.19 -5.68
N LYS A 93 -13.87 -12.24 -7.03
CA LYS A 93 -13.05 -13.20 -7.76
C LYS A 93 -11.58 -12.86 -7.51
N GLU A 94 -10.97 -13.67 -6.66
CA GLU A 94 -9.59 -13.47 -6.21
C GLU A 94 -8.60 -13.75 -7.35
N VAL A 95 -7.65 -12.86 -7.55
CA VAL A 95 -6.47 -13.12 -8.36
C VAL A 95 -5.41 -13.82 -7.50
N ASN A 96 -4.66 -14.74 -8.09
CA ASN A 96 -3.47 -15.25 -7.41
C ASN A 96 -2.50 -14.07 -7.20
N ILE A 97 -2.12 -13.82 -5.94
CA ILE A 97 -1.28 -12.67 -5.58
C ILE A 97 0.06 -12.67 -6.33
N PHE A 98 0.59 -13.86 -6.67
CA PHE A 98 1.82 -14.02 -7.46
C PHE A 98 1.68 -13.61 -8.93
N GLU A 99 0.45 -13.34 -9.40
CA GLU A 99 0.22 -12.79 -10.73
C GLU A 99 0.26 -11.26 -10.77
N LEU A 100 0.28 -10.60 -9.61
CA LEU A 100 0.45 -9.15 -9.53
C LEU A 100 1.92 -8.79 -9.78
N ASP A 101 2.16 -7.71 -10.52
CA ASP A 101 3.50 -7.20 -10.77
C ASP A 101 4.00 -6.38 -9.58
N ILE A 102 3.14 -5.52 -9.08
CA ILE A 102 3.41 -4.60 -7.96
C ILE A 102 2.21 -4.59 -7.02
N ILE A 103 2.46 -4.52 -5.72
CA ILE A 103 1.46 -4.20 -4.72
C ILE A 103 1.87 -2.92 -4.01
N LEU A 104 1.05 -1.88 -4.14
CA LEU A 104 1.18 -0.63 -3.39
C LEU A 104 0.54 -0.82 -2.02
N VAL A 105 1.29 -0.58 -0.97
CA VAL A 105 0.95 -0.92 0.41
C VAL A 105 0.82 0.35 1.24
N PRO A 106 -0.33 0.59 1.91
CA PRO A 106 -0.47 1.74 2.80
C PRO A 106 0.29 1.51 4.10
N LEU A 107 0.68 2.59 4.76
CA LEU A 107 1.36 2.53 6.03
C LEU A 107 0.92 3.65 6.97
N VAL A 108 0.91 3.36 8.27
CA VAL A 108 0.75 4.37 9.32
C VAL A 108 2.10 5.00 9.64
N GLY A 109 3.14 4.19 9.63
CA GLY A 109 4.52 4.61 9.81
C GLY A 109 5.49 3.63 9.16
N PHE A 110 6.76 4.01 9.06
CA PHE A 110 7.82 3.16 8.52
C PHE A 110 9.18 3.51 9.10
N ASN A 111 10.14 2.60 8.96
CA ASN A 111 11.53 2.83 9.32
C ASN A 111 12.48 2.63 8.12
N GLU A 112 13.74 3.02 8.29
CA GLU A 112 14.77 2.92 7.25
C GLU A 112 15.09 1.46 6.85
N LYS A 113 14.69 0.48 7.66
CA LYS A 113 14.85 -0.94 7.34
C LYS A 113 13.75 -1.47 6.42
N LEU A 114 12.86 -0.59 5.93
CA LEU A 114 11.73 -0.87 5.04
C LEU A 114 10.61 -1.70 5.69
N TYR A 115 10.50 -1.65 7.01
CA TYR A 115 9.35 -2.20 7.71
C TYR A 115 8.27 -1.13 7.89
N ARG A 116 7.03 -1.55 7.73
CA ARG A 116 5.87 -0.68 7.90
C ARG A 116 5.18 -0.92 9.24
N LEU A 117 4.64 0.13 9.80
CA LEU A 117 3.71 0.09 10.90
C LEU A 117 2.29 0.17 10.32
N GLY A 118 1.52 -0.90 10.44
CA GLY A 118 0.13 -0.96 9.99
C GLY A 118 -0.86 -0.48 11.05
N ARG A 119 -2.16 -0.60 10.76
CA ARG A 119 -3.26 -0.20 11.67
C ARG A 119 -3.50 -1.17 12.84
N GLY A 120 -2.73 -2.25 12.96
CA GLY A 120 -2.77 -3.19 14.09
C GLY A 120 -3.58 -4.48 13.87
N LYS A 121 -4.24 -4.66 12.72
CA LYS A 121 -4.97 -5.90 12.39
C LYS A 121 -4.09 -7.00 11.79
N GLY A 122 -2.89 -6.65 11.32
CA GLY A 122 -1.92 -7.59 10.74
C GLY A 122 -2.30 -8.21 9.39
N PHE A 123 -3.38 -7.75 8.75
CA PHE A 123 -3.84 -8.33 7.48
C PHE A 123 -2.76 -8.40 6.40
N TYR A 124 -2.03 -7.31 6.19
CA TYR A 124 -0.96 -7.26 5.19
C TYR A 124 0.19 -8.21 5.54
N ASP A 125 0.63 -8.24 6.79
CA ASP A 125 1.75 -9.09 7.22
C ASP A 125 1.38 -10.57 7.10
N LYS A 126 0.17 -10.95 7.54
CA LYS A 126 -0.35 -12.31 7.36
C LYS A 126 -0.49 -12.70 5.88
N THR A 127 -0.85 -11.75 5.01
CA THR A 127 -0.97 -11.99 3.57
C THR A 127 0.39 -12.15 2.92
N PHE A 128 1.38 -11.36 3.34
CA PHE A 128 2.69 -11.33 2.71
C PHE A 128 3.70 -12.32 3.27
N VAL A 129 3.44 -12.95 4.41
CA VAL A 129 4.35 -13.92 5.03
C VAL A 129 4.78 -15.05 4.07
N ASN A 130 3.92 -15.42 3.14
CA ASN A 130 4.21 -16.47 2.14
C ASN A 130 4.78 -15.92 0.83
N ILE A 131 4.86 -14.59 0.66
CA ILE A 131 5.36 -13.98 -0.58
C ILE A 131 6.89 -14.07 -0.67
N GLU A 132 7.58 -14.04 0.46
CA GLU A 132 9.05 -14.09 0.52
C GLU A 132 9.65 -15.40 0.01
N SER A 133 8.88 -16.48 -0.02
CA SER A 133 9.36 -17.83 -0.37
C SER A 133 9.32 -18.17 -1.86
N GLY A 134 8.79 -17.29 -2.73
CA GLY A 134 8.60 -17.57 -4.16
C GLY A 134 9.72 -16.99 -5.05
N THR A 135 10.07 -17.69 -6.13
CA THR A 135 11.00 -17.21 -7.15
C THR A 135 10.42 -16.09 -8.02
N LYS A 136 9.10 -16.05 -8.17
CA LYS A 136 8.36 -14.98 -8.85
C LYS A 136 7.30 -14.44 -7.89
N ARG A 137 7.52 -13.23 -7.41
CA ARG A 137 6.61 -12.55 -6.48
C ARG A 137 6.36 -11.11 -6.92
N PRO A 138 5.21 -10.52 -6.54
CA PRO A 138 5.04 -9.08 -6.71
C PRO A 138 6.06 -8.31 -5.89
N VAL A 139 6.48 -7.15 -6.38
CA VAL A 139 7.20 -6.21 -5.53
C VAL A 139 6.24 -5.49 -4.59
N LEU A 140 6.66 -5.30 -3.34
CA LEU A 140 5.88 -4.64 -2.30
C LEU A 140 6.41 -3.22 -2.11
N TRP A 141 5.67 -2.22 -2.57
CA TRP A 141 6.06 -0.82 -2.45
C TRP A 141 5.15 -0.10 -1.46
N GLY A 142 5.75 0.34 -0.36
CA GLY A 142 5.10 1.19 0.62
C GLY A 142 4.86 2.60 0.07
N VAL A 143 3.72 3.18 0.42
CA VAL A 143 3.37 4.55 0.03
C VAL A 143 2.87 5.31 1.24
N GLY A 144 3.51 6.43 1.53
CA GLY A 144 3.16 7.29 2.65
C GLY A 144 3.87 8.64 2.60
N PHE A 145 3.71 9.42 3.63
CA PHE A 145 4.33 10.74 3.74
C PHE A 145 5.61 10.66 4.58
N GLU A 146 6.57 11.51 4.30
CA GLU A 146 7.84 11.58 5.03
C GLU A 146 7.65 11.71 6.55
N MET A 147 6.63 12.43 6.98
CA MET A 147 6.26 12.60 8.37
C MET A 147 5.94 11.27 9.10
N GLN A 148 5.65 10.20 8.35
CA GLN A 148 5.37 8.87 8.89
C GLN A 148 6.65 8.07 9.18
N LYS A 149 7.81 8.59 8.81
CA LYS A 149 9.11 7.99 9.13
C LYS A 149 9.37 8.02 10.64
N THR A 150 9.90 6.92 11.16
CA THR A 150 10.36 6.80 12.55
C THR A 150 11.68 6.06 12.61
N ASN A 151 12.51 6.43 13.57
CA ASN A 151 13.81 5.77 13.82
C ASN A 151 13.66 4.55 14.74
N LEU A 152 12.45 4.22 15.17
CA LEU A 152 12.20 3.13 16.09
C LEU A 152 12.26 1.77 15.38
N ASN A 153 12.90 0.81 16.02
CA ASN A 153 12.87 -0.58 15.62
C ASN A 153 11.63 -1.25 16.23
N PHE A 154 10.52 -1.20 15.51
CA PHE A 154 9.23 -1.75 15.96
C PHE A 154 8.89 -3.09 15.32
N GLN A 155 9.67 -3.51 14.32
CA GLN A 155 9.39 -4.72 13.53
C GLN A 155 9.51 -5.98 14.39
N GLU A 156 8.63 -6.93 14.12
CA GLU A 156 8.64 -8.27 14.68
C GLU A 156 9.12 -9.29 13.63
N LYS A 157 9.44 -10.51 14.07
CA LYS A 157 10.02 -11.55 13.20
C LYS A 157 9.15 -11.93 12.00
N HIS A 158 7.85 -11.74 12.11
CA HIS A 158 6.86 -12.10 11.08
C HIS A 158 6.36 -10.91 10.26
N ASP A 159 6.87 -9.71 10.50
CA ASP A 159 6.51 -8.55 9.70
C ASP A 159 7.14 -8.64 8.31
N ALA A 160 6.33 -8.41 7.29
CA ALA A 160 6.80 -8.39 5.91
C ALA A 160 7.64 -7.14 5.63
N LYS A 161 8.86 -7.37 5.12
CA LYS A 161 9.73 -6.28 4.65
C LYS A 161 9.25 -5.82 3.27
N LEU A 162 9.20 -4.50 3.07
CA LEU A 162 8.91 -3.89 1.79
C LEU A 162 10.16 -3.82 0.90
N ASP A 163 9.98 -3.78 -0.40
CA ASP A 163 11.09 -3.62 -1.36
C ASP A 163 11.50 -2.16 -1.51
N LYS A 164 10.53 -1.23 -1.45
CA LYS A 164 10.76 0.23 -1.47
C LYS A 164 9.66 0.93 -0.69
N ILE A 165 9.94 2.15 -0.25
CA ILE A 165 8.93 3.06 0.30
C ILE A 165 9.04 4.41 -0.40
N PHE A 166 7.90 4.91 -0.89
CA PHE A 166 7.80 6.19 -1.59
C PHE A 166 7.18 7.23 -0.67
N THR A 167 7.88 8.33 -0.50
CA THR A 167 7.38 9.53 0.17
C THR A 167 7.43 10.72 -0.80
N GLU A 168 6.88 11.86 -0.39
CA GLU A 168 6.97 13.09 -1.18
C GLU A 168 8.40 13.65 -1.26
N LYS A 169 9.32 13.17 -0.43
CA LYS A 169 10.72 13.63 -0.42
C LYS A 169 11.64 12.71 -1.18
N GLU A 170 11.57 11.41 -0.91
CA GLU A 170 12.52 10.44 -1.45
C GLU A 170 11.95 9.02 -1.55
N ILE A 171 12.73 8.13 -2.12
CA ILE A 171 12.48 6.70 -2.21
C ILE A 171 13.47 5.99 -1.29
N TYR A 172 12.96 5.22 -0.35
CA TYR A 172 13.74 4.35 0.51
C TYR A 172 13.86 2.98 -0.15
N GLU A 173 15.10 2.47 -0.29
CA GLU A 173 15.44 1.17 -0.91
C GLU A 173 16.68 0.49 -0.30
#